data_ad0dc0c24aa563539fcdc772bf7d4a9c
#
_entry.id   ad0dc0c24aa563539fcdc772bf7d4a9c
#
_cell.length_a   1.000
_cell.length_b   1.000
_cell.length_c   1.000
_cell.angle_alpha   90.00
_cell.angle_beta   90.00
_cell.angle_gamma   90.00
#
_symmetry.space_group_name_H-M   'P 1'
#
loop_
_entity.id
_entity.type
_entity.pdbx_description
1 polymer ?
#
loop_
_entity_poly.entity_id
_entity_poly.type
_entity_poly.pdbx_seq_one_letter_code
_entity_poly.pdbx_strand_id
1 'polypeptide(L)'
;ANLKAAGKEWLDNMDDAEGSRKAADKLIAELNASVDPDLTGTPYEKEWLANGKKCVCEACTLGREVLANKDLLVKKSQWIFGGDGWAYDIGYGGLDHVLAQDQDVNVLVLDTEVYSNTGGQASKATPTGPIAKFAAAGKRTGKKDLGMMAMSYGYVYVAKVCMGADKNQLMKAITEAEAYKGPSLIIAY
;
A
#
# COMPACT_ATOMS: atom_id res chain seq x y z
N ALA A 1 29.18 -3.57 -18.41
CA ALA A 1 28.14 -4.58 -18.64
C ALA A 1 27.20 -4.69 -17.42
N ASN A 2 27.74 -4.71 -16.21
CA ASN A 2 26.95 -4.89 -14.98
C ASN A 2 26.04 -3.70 -14.68
N LEU A 3 26.53 -2.45 -14.80
CA LEU A 3 25.73 -1.24 -14.58
C LEU A 3 24.54 -1.12 -15.52
N LYS A 4 24.72 -1.50 -16.80
CA LYS A 4 23.61 -1.50 -17.76
C LYS A 4 22.56 -2.55 -17.42
N ALA A 5 22.98 -3.72 -16.96
CA ALA A 5 22.06 -4.77 -16.50
C ALA A 5 21.30 -4.37 -15.23
N ALA A 6 22.01 -3.77 -14.25
CA ALA A 6 21.39 -3.29 -13.02
C ALA A 6 20.41 -2.15 -13.27
N GLY A 7 20.74 -1.20 -14.14
CA GLY A 7 19.83 -0.11 -14.53
C GLY A 7 18.59 -0.62 -15.26
N LYS A 8 18.72 -1.65 -16.12
CA LYS A 8 17.57 -2.29 -16.74
C LYS A 8 16.69 -3.01 -15.73
N GLU A 9 17.30 -3.76 -14.81
CA GLU A 9 16.58 -4.43 -13.72
C GLU A 9 15.79 -3.45 -12.85
N TRP A 10 16.35 -2.26 -12.60
CA TRP A 10 15.63 -1.19 -11.89
C TRP A 10 14.41 -0.68 -12.68
N LEU A 11 14.57 -0.42 -13.99
CA LEU A 11 13.48 0.01 -14.86
C LEU A 11 12.36 -1.04 -14.95
N ASP A 12 12.71 -2.31 -15.04
CA ASP A 12 11.75 -3.42 -15.15
C ASP A 12 10.94 -3.61 -13.84
N ASN A 13 11.43 -3.08 -12.71
CA ASN A 13 10.78 -3.17 -11.39
C ASN A 13 10.17 -1.85 -10.90
N MET A 14 10.02 -0.83 -11.76
CA MET A 14 9.53 0.51 -11.35
C MET A 14 8.15 0.49 -10.66
N ASP A 15 7.30 -0.47 -10.99
CA ASP A 15 5.96 -0.61 -10.42
C ASP A 15 5.95 -1.39 -9.09
N ASP A 16 7.05 -2.06 -8.73
CA ASP A 16 7.25 -2.73 -7.46
C ASP A 16 8.26 -1.95 -6.59
N ALA A 17 7.78 -1.31 -5.53
CA ALA A 17 8.62 -0.48 -4.66
C ALA A 17 9.74 -1.27 -3.96
N GLU A 18 9.52 -2.54 -3.60
CA GLU A 18 10.56 -3.38 -2.98
C GLU A 18 11.58 -3.86 -4.02
N GLY A 19 11.11 -4.31 -5.17
CA GLY A 19 11.95 -4.70 -6.30
C GLY A 19 12.79 -3.53 -6.80
N SER A 20 12.20 -2.34 -6.93
CA SER A 20 12.90 -1.11 -7.31
C SER A 20 13.99 -0.73 -6.30
N ARG A 21 13.74 -0.86 -4.98
CA ARG A 21 14.77 -0.59 -3.95
C ARG A 21 15.92 -1.57 -4.04
N LYS A 22 15.66 -2.87 -4.14
CA LYS A 22 16.71 -3.89 -4.30
C LYS A 22 17.54 -3.67 -5.56
N ALA A 23 16.88 -3.32 -6.67
CA ALA A 23 17.57 -3.02 -7.92
C ALA A 23 18.39 -1.73 -7.82
N ALA A 24 17.89 -0.70 -7.11
CA ALA A 24 18.63 0.53 -6.83
C ALA A 24 19.85 0.26 -5.95
N ASP A 25 19.73 -0.52 -4.86
CA ASP A 25 20.85 -0.87 -4.00
C ASP A 25 21.95 -1.62 -4.77
N LYS A 26 21.56 -2.53 -5.67
CA LYS A 26 22.48 -3.25 -6.56
C LYS A 26 23.18 -2.29 -7.51
N LEU A 27 22.44 -1.36 -8.13
CA LEU A 27 22.99 -0.33 -9.00
C LEU A 27 23.96 0.59 -8.26
N ILE A 28 23.66 0.97 -7.02
CA ILE A 28 24.51 1.74 -6.13
C ILE A 28 25.81 0.99 -5.84
N ALA A 29 25.73 -0.29 -5.50
CA ALA A 29 26.90 -1.12 -5.24
C ALA A 29 27.81 -1.23 -6.46
N GLU A 30 27.26 -1.45 -7.64
CA GLU A 30 27.99 -1.50 -8.90
C GLU A 30 28.62 -0.14 -9.25
N LEU A 31 27.94 0.97 -8.98
CA LEU A 31 28.46 2.32 -9.20
C LEU A 31 29.64 2.63 -8.28
N ASN A 32 29.54 2.25 -7.01
CA ASN A 32 30.60 2.47 -6.01
C ASN A 32 31.82 1.58 -6.27
N ALA A 33 31.62 0.40 -6.90
CA ALA A 33 32.70 -0.49 -7.30
C ALA A 33 33.33 -0.10 -8.64
N SER A 34 32.71 0.80 -9.42
CA SER A 34 33.23 1.24 -10.72
C SER A 34 34.35 2.25 -10.53
N VAL A 35 35.43 2.09 -11.33
CA VAL A 35 36.50 3.09 -11.40
C VAL A 35 36.11 4.10 -12.49
N ASP A 36 36.04 5.37 -12.13
CA ASP A 36 35.80 6.43 -13.12
C ASP A 36 36.99 6.53 -14.09
N PRO A 37 36.74 6.45 -15.41
CA PRO A 37 37.83 6.49 -16.38
C PRO A 37 38.42 7.89 -16.47
N ASP A 38 39.73 7.99 -16.73
CA ASP A 38 40.35 9.23 -17.16
C ASP A 38 40.03 9.46 -18.64
N LEU A 39 39.25 10.48 -18.93
CA LEU A 39 38.80 10.83 -20.26
C LEU A 39 39.58 12.03 -20.87
N THR A 40 40.71 12.41 -20.27
CA THR A 40 41.57 13.49 -20.76
C THR A 40 41.98 13.22 -22.22
N GLY A 41 41.81 14.21 -23.09
CA GLY A 41 42.13 14.11 -24.50
C GLY A 41 41.12 13.35 -25.36
N THR A 42 40.00 12.90 -24.77
CA THR A 42 38.90 12.24 -25.52
C THR A 42 37.82 13.25 -25.92
N PRO A 43 36.95 12.93 -26.91
CA PRO A 43 35.79 13.77 -27.25
C PRO A 43 34.84 14.00 -26.07
N TYR A 44 34.90 13.18 -25.04
CA TYR A 44 34.05 13.24 -23.83
C TYR A 44 34.66 14.03 -22.69
N GLU A 45 35.89 14.54 -22.82
CA GLU A 45 36.60 15.26 -21.76
C GLU A 45 35.80 16.44 -21.20
N LYS A 46 35.16 17.21 -22.08
CA LYS A 46 34.38 18.38 -21.69
C LYS A 46 33.18 18.01 -20.78
N GLU A 47 32.46 16.96 -21.14
CA GLU A 47 31.34 16.46 -20.35
C GLU A 47 31.83 15.80 -19.07
N TRP A 48 32.92 15.08 -19.12
CA TRP A 48 33.57 14.46 -17.97
C TRP A 48 34.01 15.51 -16.93
N LEU A 49 34.64 16.61 -17.38
CA LEU A 49 35.02 17.72 -16.50
C LEU A 49 33.79 18.42 -15.92
N ALA A 50 32.77 18.67 -16.73
CA ALA A 50 31.51 19.25 -16.27
C ALA A 50 30.80 18.37 -15.25
N ASN A 51 30.99 17.05 -15.33
CA ASN A 51 30.43 16.04 -14.42
C ASN A 51 31.37 15.70 -13.23
N GLY A 52 32.30 16.58 -12.90
CA GLY A 52 33.22 16.43 -11.77
C GLY A 52 34.16 15.24 -11.92
N LYS A 53 34.63 14.99 -13.15
CA LYS A 53 35.54 13.88 -13.53
C LYS A 53 34.93 12.48 -13.31
N LYS A 54 33.61 12.38 -13.36
CA LYS A 54 32.89 11.10 -13.26
C LYS A 54 32.53 10.57 -14.63
N CYS A 55 32.42 9.25 -14.78
CA CYS A 55 32.02 8.61 -16.00
C CYS A 55 30.72 9.18 -16.56
N VAL A 56 30.72 9.56 -17.85
CA VAL A 56 29.56 10.16 -18.56
C VAL A 56 28.78 9.15 -19.42
N CYS A 57 29.11 7.85 -19.31
CA CYS A 57 28.32 6.84 -20.01
C CYS A 57 26.89 6.77 -19.50
N GLU A 58 25.98 6.35 -20.36
CA GLU A 58 24.56 6.24 -20.07
C GLU A 58 24.26 5.49 -18.77
N ALA A 59 24.92 4.34 -18.53
CA ALA A 59 24.71 3.53 -17.34
C ALA A 59 25.12 4.24 -16.04
N CYS A 60 26.27 4.96 -16.05
CA CYS A 60 26.73 5.70 -14.87
C CYS A 60 25.88 6.96 -14.63
N THR A 61 25.41 7.59 -15.68
CA THR A 61 24.50 8.75 -15.58
C THR A 61 23.16 8.32 -14.99
N LEU A 62 22.56 7.26 -15.51
CA LEU A 62 21.32 6.66 -14.96
C LEU A 62 21.52 6.23 -13.49
N GLY A 63 22.63 5.60 -13.16
CA GLY A 63 22.92 5.19 -11.79
C GLY A 63 22.97 6.37 -10.82
N ARG A 64 23.57 7.50 -11.20
CA ARG A 64 23.56 8.72 -10.38
C ARG A 64 22.18 9.33 -10.24
N GLU A 65 21.39 9.29 -11.30
CA GLU A 65 20.00 9.76 -11.26
C GLU A 65 19.14 8.91 -10.31
N VAL A 66 19.28 7.60 -10.35
CA VAL A 66 18.61 6.69 -9.38
C VAL A 66 19.05 7.00 -7.95
N LEU A 67 20.37 7.20 -7.73
CA LEU A 67 20.91 7.59 -6.42
C LEU A 67 20.35 8.92 -5.92
N ALA A 68 20.26 9.93 -6.81
CA ALA A 68 19.73 11.25 -6.47
C ALA A 68 18.24 11.20 -6.10
N ASN A 69 17.50 10.20 -6.63
CA ASN A 69 16.07 10.04 -6.45
C ASN A 69 15.69 8.84 -5.57
N LYS A 70 16.65 8.22 -4.87
CA LYS A 70 16.39 7.02 -4.05
C LYS A 70 15.30 7.19 -2.99
N ASP A 71 15.13 8.41 -2.48
CA ASP A 71 14.13 8.73 -1.47
C ASP A 71 12.70 8.74 -2.04
N LEU A 72 12.55 8.75 -3.38
CA LEU A 72 11.28 8.58 -4.07
C LEU A 72 10.87 7.11 -4.22
N LEU A 73 11.80 6.17 -3.96
CA LEU A 73 11.55 4.72 -3.99
C LEU A 73 10.88 4.26 -2.70
N VAL A 74 9.66 4.72 -2.47
CA VAL A 74 8.85 4.36 -1.30
C VAL A 74 7.77 3.36 -1.68
N LYS A 75 7.40 2.49 -0.73
CA LYS A 75 6.22 1.63 -0.89
C LYS A 75 4.99 2.50 -1.14
N LYS A 76 4.24 2.20 -2.19
CA LYS A 76 2.93 2.84 -2.40
C LYS A 76 1.97 2.31 -1.35
N SER A 77 1.35 3.21 -0.60
CA SER A 77 0.29 2.88 0.35
C SER A 77 -1.06 3.06 -0.35
N GLN A 78 -1.86 1.99 -0.37
CA GLN A 78 -3.18 1.99 -0.99
C GLN A 78 -4.24 1.72 0.05
N TRP A 79 -5.20 2.65 0.18
CA TRP A 79 -6.28 2.57 1.15
C TRP A 79 -7.64 2.71 0.49
N ILE A 80 -8.57 1.85 0.89
CA ILE A 80 -9.99 1.94 0.57
C ILE A 80 -10.73 2.32 1.85
N PHE A 81 -11.51 3.40 1.80
CA PHE A 81 -12.33 3.85 2.91
C PHE A 81 -13.81 3.68 2.56
N GLY A 82 -14.59 3.13 3.46
CA GLY A 82 -16.02 3.00 3.25
C GLY A 82 -16.80 2.79 4.54
N GLY A 83 -18.12 3.07 4.47
CA GLY A 83 -19.04 2.83 5.57
C GLY A 83 -19.51 1.38 5.63
N ASP A 84 -20.24 1.07 6.71
CA ASP A 84 -20.82 -0.27 6.94
C ASP A 84 -21.82 -0.67 5.85
N GLY A 85 -22.67 0.23 5.38
CA GLY A 85 -23.61 -0.06 4.31
C GLY A 85 -22.92 -0.49 3.03
N TRP A 86 -21.76 0.11 2.70
CA TRP A 86 -20.94 -0.35 1.59
C TRP A 86 -20.32 -1.72 1.89
N ALA A 87 -19.59 -1.85 2.99
CA ALA A 87 -18.77 -3.04 3.27
C ALA A 87 -19.61 -4.28 3.59
N TYR A 88 -20.71 -4.12 4.31
CA TYR A 88 -21.56 -5.25 4.76
C TYR A 88 -22.65 -5.62 3.75
N ASP A 89 -23.08 -4.67 2.89
CA ASP A 89 -24.21 -4.81 2.00
C ASP A 89 -23.83 -4.61 0.52
N ILE A 90 -24.02 -3.39 0.00
CA ILE A 90 -24.01 -3.13 -1.46
C ILE A 90 -22.65 -3.31 -2.11
N GLY A 91 -21.56 -3.09 -1.40
CA GLY A 91 -20.19 -3.21 -1.90
C GLY A 91 -19.49 -4.51 -1.48
N TYR A 92 -20.17 -5.38 -0.72
CA TYR A 92 -19.54 -6.57 -0.15
C TYR A 92 -18.91 -7.49 -1.21
N GLY A 93 -19.59 -7.71 -2.34
CA GLY A 93 -19.02 -8.55 -3.41
C GLY A 93 -17.72 -7.99 -4.00
N GLY A 94 -17.61 -6.66 -4.13
CA GLY A 94 -16.37 -6.01 -4.55
C GLY A 94 -15.29 -6.07 -3.47
N LEU A 95 -15.65 -5.86 -2.20
CA LEU A 95 -14.74 -5.99 -1.08
C LEU A 95 -14.19 -7.41 -0.95
N ASP A 96 -15.07 -8.41 -1.04
CA ASP A 96 -14.71 -9.83 -1.02
C ASP A 96 -13.70 -10.15 -2.14
N HIS A 97 -13.96 -9.65 -3.36
CA HIS A 97 -13.04 -9.83 -4.49
C HIS A 97 -11.67 -9.17 -4.25
N VAL A 98 -11.62 -7.96 -3.68
CA VAL A 98 -10.36 -7.28 -3.34
C VAL A 98 -9.55 -8.11 -2.33
N LEU A 99 -10.21 -8.61 -1.28
CA LEU A 99 -9.55 -9.46 -0.27
C LEU A 99 -9.05 -10.77 -0.87
N ALA A 100 -9.77 -11.34 -1.84
CA ALA A 100 -9.39 -12.58 -2.54
C ALA A 100 -8.18 -12.43 -3.47
N GLN A 101 -7.79 -11.20 -3.84
CA GLN A 101 -6.67 -10.96 -4.77
C GLN A 101 -5.28 -11.08 -4.15
N ASP A 102 -5.18 -11.16 -2.83
CA ASP A 102 -3.90 -11.16 -2.08
C ASP A 102 -2.97 -9.99 -2.47
N GLN A 103 -3.58 -8.82 -2.74
CA GLN A 103 -2.83 -7.61 -3.06
C GLN A 103 -2.61 -6.77 -1.80
N ASP A 104 -1.52 -6.00 -1.79
CA ASP A 104 -1.17 -5.10 -0.69
C ASP A 104 -2.08 -3.86 -0.68
N VAL A 105 -3.29 -4.04 -0.17
CA VAL A 105 -4.34 -3.02 -0.07
C VAL A 105 -4.92 -3.00 1.33
N ASN A 106 -4.99 -1.83 1.93
CA ASN A 106 -5.58 -1.61 3.23
C ASN A 106 -7.04 -1.15 3.09
N VAL A 107 -7.94 -1.76 3.82
CA VAL A 107 -9.36 -1.39 3.86
C VAL A 107 -9.73 -0.92 5.25
N LEU A 108 -10.25 0.31 5.35
CA LEU A 108 -10.82 0.85 6.59
C LEU A 108 -12.32 0.98 6.45
N VAL A 109 -13.06 0.19 7.22
CA VAL A 109 -14.52 0.25 7.31
C VAL A 109 -14.92 1.08 8.52
N LEU A 110 -15.65 2.17 8.29
CA LEU A 110 -16.25 2.98 9.34
C LEU A 110 -17.62 2.37 9.67
N ASP A 111 -17.67 1.61 10.77
CA ASP A 111 -18.84 0.85 11.18
C ASP A 111 -19.73 1.70 12.13
N THR A 112 -20.64 2.43 11.53
CA THR A 112 -21.66 3.23 12.26
C THR A 112 -22.94 2.45 12.54
N GLU A 113 -22.99 1.16 12.19
CA GLU A 113 -24.08 0.22 12.40
C GLU A 113 -25.38 0.54 11.67
N VAL A 114 -25.42 1.62 10.90
CA VAL A 114 -26.54 2.04 10.04
C VAL A 114 -26.03 2.76 8.79
N TYR A 115 -26.84 2.85 7.75
CA TYR A 115 -26.57 3.75 6.61
C TYR A 115 -26.67 5.21 7.07
N SER A 116 -25.58 5.77 7.59
CA SER A 116 -25.59 7.13 8.17
C SER A 116 -25.72 8.23 7.11
N ASN A 117 -25.11 8.05 5.93
CA ASN A 117 -25.11 9.03 4.85
C ASN A 117 -26.47 9.17 4.12
N THR A 118 -27.35 8.19 4.20
CA THR A 118 -28.67 8.18 3.54
C THR A 118 -29.83 8.37 4.49
N GLY A 119 -29.59 8.41 5.78
CA GLY A 119 -30.60 8.76 6.79
C GLY A 119 -30.99 7.66 7.77
N GLY A 120 -30.10 6.74 8.10
CA GLY A 120 -30.27 5.82 9.23
C GLY A 120 -31.06 4.55 8.92
N GLN A 121 -30.86 3.98 7.73
CA GLN A 121 -31.43 2.68 7.37
C GLN A 121 -30.64 1.54 8.04
N ALA A 122 -31.33 0.46 8.39
CA ALA A 122 -30.70 -0.76 8.87
C ALA A 122 -29.79 -1.37 7.78
N SER A 123 -28.57 -1.73 8.18
CA SER A 123 -27.60 -2.49 7.37
C SER A 123 -27.42 -3.89 7.91
N LYS A 124 -26.59 -4.71 7.27
CA LYS A 124 -26.14 -6.00 7.86
C LYS A 124 -25.19 -5.80 9.04
N ALA A 125 -24.64 -4.59 9.22
CA ALA A 125 -23.86 -4.20 10.39
C ALA A 125 -24.72 -3.88 11.61
N THR A 126 -26.03 -3.58 11.43
CA THR A 126 -26.93 -3.26 12.53
C THR A 126 -27.13 -4.51 13.38
N PRO A 127 -26.92 -4.44 14.73
CA PRO A 127 -27.15 -5.56 15.62
C PRO A 127 -28.63 -5.95 15.71
N THR A 128 -28.95 -7.02 16.45
CA THR A 128 -30.34 -7.41 16.77
C THR A 128 -30.96 -6.45 17.75
N GLY A 129 -32.17 -5.98 17.48
CA GLY A 129 -32.98 -5.18 18.38
C GLY A 129 -33.07 -3.69 18.04
N PRO A 130 -32.01 -2.97 17.61
CA PRO A 130 -32.08 -1.55 17.33
C PRO A 130 -33.18 -1.19 16.31
N ILE A 131 -33.83 -0.07 16.57
CA ILE A 131 -34.80 0.55 15.66
C ILE A 131 -34.03 1.42 14.67
N ALA A 132 -34.28 1.19 13.38
CA ALA A 132 -33.74 1.96 12.28
C ALA A 132 -34.75 2.02 11.14
N LYS A 133 -34.53 2.87 10.13
CA LYS A 133 -35.34 2.83 8.92
C LYS A 133 -35.29 1.42 8.31
N PHE A 134 -36.43 0.91 7.86
CA PHE A 134 -36.68 -0.47 7.43
C PHE A 134 -36.62 -1.54 8.54
N ALA A 135 -36.45 -1.11 9.80
CA ALA A 135 -36.51 -1.97 10.97
C ALA A 135 -37.25 -1.26 12.12
N ALA A 136 -38.44 -0.72 11.85
CA ALA A 136 -39.22 0.07 12.81
C ALA A 136 -39.63 -0.72 14.08
N ALA A 137 -39.80 -2.04 13.97
CA ALA A 137 -40.07 -2.94 15.08
C ALA A 137 -38.80 -3.55 15.70
N GLY A 138 -37.63 -3.00 15.38
CA GLY A 138 -36.33 -3.55 15.72
C GLY A 138 -35.83 -4.57 14.67
N LYS A 139 -34.51 -4.55 14.44
CA LYS A 139 -33.90 -5.54 13.52
C LYS A 139 -33.96 -6.94 14.11
N ARG A 140 -34.45 -7.88 13.34
CA ARG A 140 -34.69 -9.27 13.80
C ARG A 140 -33.46 -10.16 13.64
N THR A 141 -32.57 -9.85 12.67
CA THR A 141 -31.38 -10.65 12.36
C THR A 141 -30.15 -10.08 13.05
N GLY A 142 -29.19 -10.95 13.37
CA GLY A 142 -27.92 -10.56 13.96
C GLY A 142 -27.05 -9.71 13.00
N LYS A 143 -26.03 -9.07 13.58
CA LYS A 143 -24.98 -8.40 12.83
C LYS A 143 -24.16 -9.43 12.06
N LYS A 144 -23.91 -9.17 10.78
CA LYS A 144 -22.97 -9.94 9.96
C LYS A 144 -21.56 -9.77 10.54
N ASP A 145 -20.85 -10.86 10.73
CA ASP A 145 -19.45 -10.78 11.16
C ASP A 145 -18.51 -10.70 9.95
N LEU A 146 -18.30 -9.47 9.48
CA LEU A 146 -17.42 -9.19 8.35
C LEU A 146 -15.97 -9.58 8.65
N GLY A 147 -15.52 -9.40 9.89
CA GLY A 147 -14.17 -9.76 10.30
C GLY A 147 -13.92 -11.27 10.21
N MET A 148 -14.84 -12.07 10.72
CA MET A 148 -14.74 -13.54 10.63
C MET A 148 -14.78 -14.03 9.17
N MET A 149 -15.58 -13.38 8.33
CA MET A 149 -15.62 -13.71 6.89
C MET A 149 -14.27 -13.41 6.22
N ALA A 150 -13.65 -12.27 6.51
CA ALA A 150 -12.33 -11.94 6.00
C ALA A 150 -11.23 -12.88 6.55
N MET A 151 -11.30 -13.27 7.82
CA MET A 151 -10.38 -14.23 8.43
C MET A 151 -10.43 -15.61 7.78
N SER A 152 -11.55 -15.98 7.13
CA SER A 152 -11.68 -17.27 6.44
C SER A 152 -10.72 -17.44 5.26
N TYR A 153 -10.19 -16.36 4.71
CA TYR A 153 -9.13 -16.40 3.69
C TYR A 153 -7.77 -16.89 4.22
N GLY A 154 -7.52 -16.78 5.53
CA GLY A 154 -6.31 -17.24 6.19
C GLY A 154 -5.08 -16.34 6.04
N TYR A 155 -5.07 -15.40 5.09
CA TYR A 155 -3.97 -14.48 4.81
C TYR A 155 -4.37 -12.99 4.95
N VAL A 156 -5.61 -12.67 5.26
CA VAL A 156 -6.05 -11.28 5.46
C VAL A 156 -5.73 -10.84 6.88
N TYR A 157 -5.03 -9.71 7.04
CA TYR A 157 -4.91 -9.06 8.33
C TYR A 157 -6.25 -8.45 8.73
N VAL A 158 -6.76 -8.78 9.91
CA VAL A 158 -8.07 -8.28 10.37
C VAL A 158 -7.95 -7.65 11.75
N ALA A 159 -8.42 -6.41 11.89
CA ALA A 159 -8.51 -5.72 13.18
C ALA A 159 -9.91 -5.13 13.39
N LYS A 160 -10.41 -5.21 14.63
CA LYS A 160 -11.57 -4.45 15.11
C LYS A 160 -11.10 -3.43 16.15
N VAL A 161 -11.38 -2.17 15.92
CA VAL A 161 -10.88 -1.07 16.76
C VAL A 161 -11.99 -0.08 17.09
N CYS A 162 -11.82 0.61 18.23
CA CYS A 162 -12.70 1.70 18.61
C CYS A 162 -11.87 2.88 19.11
N MET A 163 -11.79 3.93 18.30
CA MET A 163 -10.99 5.12 18.62
C MET A 163 -11.44 5.80 19.94
N GLY A 164 -12.74 5.78 20.22
CA GLY A 164 -13.27 6.35 21.45
C GLY A 164 -12.88 5.58 22.72
N ALA A 165 -12.63 4.28 22.59
CA ALA A 165 -12.18 3.43 23.69
C ALA A 165 -10.66 3.46 23.87
N ASP A 166 -9.90 3.29 22.79
CA ASP A 166 -8.43 3.28 22.80
C ASP A 166 -7.84 3.76 21.47
N LYS A 167 -7.31 4.99 21.50
CA LYS A 167 -6.63 5.60 20.34
C LYS A 167 -5.34 4.86 19.96
N ASN A 168 -4.63 4.29 20.93
CA ASN A 168 -3.38 3.59 20.67
C ASN A 168 -3.65 2.27 19.95
N GLN A 169 -4.76 1.60 20.24
CA GLN A 169 -5.19 0.41 19.50
C GLN A 169 -5.41 0.73 18.02
N LEU A 170 -6.09 1.84 17.71
CA LEU A 170 -6.30 2.27 16.33
C LEU A 170 -4.97 2.54 15.62
N MET A 171 -4.08 3.32 16.25
CA MET A 171 -2.77 3.65 15.68
C MET A 171 -1.94 2.40 15.44
N LYS A 172 -1.95 1.46 16.39
CA LYS A 172 -1.27 0.18 16.25
C LYS A 172 -1.81 -0.61 15.06
N ALA A 173 -3.13 -0.75 14.93
CA ALA A 173 -3.77 -1.47 13.82
C ALA A 173 -3.42 -0.86 12.45
N ILE A 174 -3.42 0.48 12.33
CA ILE A 174 -3.02 1.17 11.10
C ILE A 174 -1.55 0.89 10.77
N THR A 175 -0.67 0.98 11.77
CA THR A 175 0.77 0.73 11.57
C THR A 175 1.04 -0.72 11.18
N GLU A 176 0.35 -1.67 11.81
CA GLU A 176 0.48 -3.10 11.48
C GLU A 176 -0.06 -3.41 10.09
N ALA A 177 -1.20 -2.82 9.70
CA ALA A 177 -1.77 -2.97 8.37
C ALA A 177 -0.83 -2.42 7.28
N GLU A 178 -0.21 -1.24 7.51
CA GLU A 178 0.78 -0.66 6.60
C GLU A 178 2.05 -1.51 6.44
N ALA A 179 2.45 -2.19 7.51
CA ALA A 179 3.61 -3.07 7.49
C ALA A 179 3.31 -4.46 6.92
N TYR A 180 2.04 -4.85 6.90
CA TYR A 180 1.61 -6.16 6.40
C TYR A 180 1.72 -6.23 4.88
N LYS A 181 2.20 -7.37 4.38
CA LYS A 181 2.29 -7.64 2.93
C LYS A 181 1.11 -8.51 2.54
N GLY A 182 0.06 -7.88 2.06
CA GLY A 182 -1.19 -8.51 1.70
C GLY A 182 -2.39 -7.64 2.06
N PRO A 183 -3.61 -8.10 1.85
CA PRO A 183 -4.81 -7.34 2.13
C PRO A 183 -5.06 -7.21 3.63
N SER A 184 -5.44 -6.01 4.05
CA SER A 184 -5.78 -5.70 5.44
C SER A 184 -7.21 -5.18 5.54
N LEU A 185 -7.93 -5.57 6.59
CA LEU A 185 -9.28 -5.10 6.90
C LEU A 185 -9.32 -4.57 8.34
N ILE A 186 -9.50 -3.27 8.49
CA ILE A 186 -9.73 -2.63 9.79
C ILE A 186 -11.19 -2.22 9.89
N ILE A 187 -11.90 -2.68 10.89
CA ILE A 187 -13.28 -2.31 11.20
C ILE A 187 -13.25 -1.37 12.39
N ALA A 188 -13.55 -0.10 12.15
CA ALA A 188 -13.49 0.98 13.15
C ALA A 188 -14.90 1.40 13.58
N TYR A 189 -15.15 1.33 14.90
CA TYR A 189 -16.36 1.81 15.57
C TYR A 189 -16.22 3.23 16.06
#